data_105568393d222f4f93632e6939a2914f
#
_entry.id   105568393d222f4f93632e6939a2914f
#
_cell.length_a   1.000
_cell.length_b   1.000
_cell.length_c   1.000
_cell.angle_alpha   90.00
_cell.angle_beta   90.00
_cell.angle_gamma   90.00
#
_symmetry.space_group_name_H-M   'P 1'
#
loop_
_entity.id
_entity.type
_entity.pdbx_description
1 polymer ?
#
loop_
_entity_poly.entity_id
_entity_poly.type
_entity_poly.pdbx_seq_one_letter_code
_entity_poly.pdbx_strand_id
1 'polypeptide(L)'
;AGKIDELVFAQFKRLEIQPANLCSDEVFVRRVYLDVIGTLPAPNEIRQFLEDKDSGKRGKLIDSLLCRKEFTEYWSMKWCELLRVKAEFPINLWPNAVQGYHRWIRTCLAENMPYDRFVRELLTANGSNFRVPQVNFYRASQSKDPETLAKMVALTFMGARAENWPTNRLAGMASFFAKIGYKQTTEWKEEIVF
;
A
#
# COMPACT_ATOMS: atom_id res chain seq x y z
N ALA A 1 22.36 9.11 -4.06
CA ALA A 1 21.05 9.42 -4.60
C ALA A 1 20.56 8.23 -5.42
N GLY A 2 19.32 7.83 -5.22
CA GLY A 2 18.71 6.76 -6.00
C GLY A 2 18.02 7.30 -7.26
N LYS A 3 17.49 6.43 -8.09
CA LYS A 3 16.78 6.81 -9.33
C LYS A 3 15.58 7.75 -9.07
N ILE A 4 14.90 7.56 -7.95
CA ILE A 4 13.79 8.45 -7.54
C ILE A 4 14.31 9.86 -7.27
N ASP A 5 15.44 9.98 -6.54
CA ASP A 5 16.04 11.28 -6.24
C ASP A 5 16.44 12.02 -7.53
N GLU A 6 17.05 11.31 -8.49
CA GLU A 6 17.41 11.88 -9.79
C GLU A 6 16.20 12.50 -10.50
N LEU A 7 15.08 11.77 -10.54
CA LEU A 7 13.84 12.24 -11.19
C LEU A 7 13.23 13.42 -10.43
N VAL A 8 13.21 13.39 -9.11
CA VAL A 8 12.66 14.46 -8.27
C VAL A 8 13.51 15.72 -8.39
N PHE A 9 14.84 15.62 -8.30
CA PHE A 9 15.73 16.76 -8.45
C PHE A 9 15.72 17.34 -9.88
N ALA A 10 15.59 16.51 -10.91
CA ALA A 10 15.38 17.00 -12.27
C ALA A 10 14.10 17.83 -12.39
N GLN A 11 13.02 17.40 -11.74
CA GLN A 11 11.76 18.13 -11.69
C GLN A 11 11.89 19.45 -10.91
N PHE A 12 12.58 19.44 -9.76
CA PHE A 12 12.84 20.65 -8.99
C PHE A 12 13.62 21.68 -9.81
N LYS A 13 14.65 21.22 -10.52
CA LYS A 13 15.43 22.09 -11.42
C LYS A 13 14.56 22.69 -12.53
N ARG A 14 13.66 21.91 -13.13
CA ARG A 14 12.74 22.39 -14.17
C ARG A 14 11.75 23.42 -13.66
N LEU A 15 11.32 23.29 -12.40
CA LEU A 15 10.36 24.19 -11.75
C LEU A 15 11.04 25.33 -10.98
N GLU A 16 12.37 25.44 -11.06
CA GLU A 16 13.17 26.43 -10.33
C GLU A 16 12.95 26.37 -8.80
N ILE A 17 12.62 25.18 -8.27
CA ILE A 17 12.44 24.94 -6.85
C ILE A 17 13.77 24.55 -6.23
N GLN A 18 14.26 25.35 -5.28
CA GLN A 18 15.45 25.02 -4.52
C GLN A 18 15.07 24.15 -3.31
N PRO A 19 15.59 22.92 -3.20
CA PRO A 19 15.34 22.08 -2.04
C PRO A 19 15.94 22.69 -0.78
N ALA A 20 15.30 22.43 0.37
CA ALA A 20 15.84 22.83 1.66
C ALA A 20 17.13 22.07 2.00
N ASN A 21 17.94 22.65 2.88
CA ASN A 21 19.12 21.98 3.43
C ASN A 21 18.74 20.73 4.21
N LEU A 22 19.71 19.82 4.37
CA LEU A 22 19.54 18.65 5.21
C LEU A 22 19.20 19.07 6.65
N CYS A 23 18.23 18.41 7.24
CA CYS A 23 17.83 18.65 8.62
C CYS A 23 18.91 18.20 9.63
N SER A 24 18.88 18.75 10.85
CA SER A 24 19.74 18.30 11.94
C SER A 24 19.40 16.86 12.39
N ASP A 25 20.26 16.24 13.17
CA ASP A 25 20.07 14.87 13.66
C ASP A 25 18.88 14.74 14.61
N GLU A 26 18.57 15.75 15.40
CA GLU A 26 17.41 15.82 16.28
C GLU A 26 16.09 15.78 15.49
N VAL A 27 16.07 16.55 14.40
CA VAL A 27 14.90 16.56 13.48
C VAL A 27 14.82 15.25 12.71
N PHE A 28 15.97 14.75 12.25
CA PHE A 28 16.03 13.50 11.48
C PHE A 28 15.52 12.32 12.27
N VAL A 29 16.00 12.10 13.50
CA VAL A 29 15.61 10.93 14.31
C VAL A 29 14.10 10.92 14.58
N ARG A 30 13.50 12.06 14.88
CA ARG A 30 12.05 12.18 15.05
C ARG A 30 11.29 11.82 13.77
N ARG A 31 11.69 12.39 12.64
CA ARG A 31 11.00 12.20 11.35
C ARG A 31 11.10 10.77 10.86
N VAL A 32 12.29 10.17 10.90
CA VAL A 32 12.49 8.82 10.39
C VAL A 32 11.67 7.78 11.15
N TYR A 33 11.51 7.92 12.47
CA TYR A 33 10.64 7.05 13.25
C TYR A 33 9.17 7.18 12.83
N LEU A 34 8.68 8.40 12.68
CA LEU A 34 7.31 8.64 12.24
C LEU A 34 7.06 8.16 10.81
N ASP A 35 8.00 8.38 9.90
CA ASP A 35 7.86 8.04 8.49
C ASP A 35 7.99 6.51 8.26
N VAL A 36 8.86 5.82 9.02
CA VAL A 36 9.14 4.39 8.79
C VAL A 36 8.24 3.48 9.62
N ILE A 37 8.01 3.81 10.90
CA ILE A 37 7.26 2.92 11.82
C ILE A 37 6.05 3.58 12.49
N GLY A 38 5.75 4.84 12.17
CA GLY A 38 4.54 5.52 12.63
C GLY A 38 4.52 5.89 14.11
N THR A 39 5.65 5.77 14.83
CA THR A 39 5.75 6.07 16.27
C THR A 39 6.86 7.06 16.55
N LEU A 40 6.90 7.61 17.76
CA LEU A 40 8.02 8.41 18.23
C LEU A 40 9.14 7.50 18.78
N PRO A 41 10.42 7.92 18.65
CA PRO A 41 11.52 7.22 19.31
C PRO A 41 11.43 7.36 20.84
N ALA A 42 11.87 6.35 21.55
CA ALA A 42 12.02 6.43 22.99
C ALA A 42 13.21 7.37 23.38
N PRO A 43 13.18 8.02 24.56
CA PRO A 43 14.23 8.96 24.95
C PRO A 43 15.65 8.40 24.95
N ASN A 44 15.82 7.12 25.26
CA ASN A 44 17.11 6.45 25.19
C ASN A 44 17.59 6.21 23.75
N GLU A 45 16.68 5.91 22.83
CA GLU A 45 16.99 5.74 21.39
C GLU A 45 17.48 7.07 20.79
N ILE A 46 16.83 8.19 21.16
CA ILE A 46 17.27 9.52 20.76
C ILE A 46 18.68 9.80 21.24
N ARG A 47 18.97 9.57 22.54
CA ARG A 47 20.29 9.83 23.12
C ARG A 47 21.37 9.00 22.41
N GLN A 48 21.15 7.71 22.26
CA GLN A 48 22.09 6.80 21.59
C GLN A 48 22.38 7.27 20.15
N PHE A 49 21.35 7.66 19.39
CA PHE A 49 21.53 8.15 18.04
C PHE A 49 22.30 9.48 17.98
N LEU A 50 22.04 10.42 18.90
CA LEU A 50 22.74 11.73 18.92
C LEU A 50 24.21 11.61 19.38
N GLU A 51 24.50 10.70 20.29
CA GLU A 51 25.85 10.41 20.78
C GLU A 51 26.72 9.64 19.78
N ASP A 52 26.08 8.89 18.87
CA ASP A 52 26.78 8.13 17.83
C ASP A 52 27.53 9.07 16.88
N LYS A 53 28.84 8.83 16.72
CA LYS A 53 29.74 9.61 15.85
C LYS A 53 29.93 9.00 14.47
N ASP A 54 29.27 7.87 14.18
CA ASP A 54 29.37 7.21 12.89
C ASP A 54 28.71 8.08 11.79
N SER A 55 29.45 8.35 10.71
CA SER A 55 28.96 9.11 9.58
C SER A 55 27.80 8.42 8.83
N GLY A 56 27.69 7.10 8.94
CA GLY A 56 26.63 6.27 8.36
C GLY A 56 25.43 6.05 9.28
N LYS A 57 25.38 6.65 10.47
CA LYS A 57 24.35 6.38 11.50
C LYS A 57 22.92 6.55 11.00
N ARG A 58 22.65 7.52 10.12
CA ARG A 58 21.31 7.74 9.56
C ARG A 58 20.83 6.54 8.71
N GLY A 59 21.71 6.00 7.86
CA GLY A 59 21.41 4.80 7.07
C GLY A 59 21.18 3.58 7.97
N LYS A 60 22.09 3.35 8.93
CA LYS A 60 21.96 2.24 9.90
C LYS A 60 20.66 2.31 10.69
N LEU A 61 20.23 3.51 11.09
CA LEU A 61 18.95 3.70 11.78
C LEU A 61 17.77 3.32 10.87
N ILE A 62 17.77 3.77 9.62
CA ILE A 62 16.71 3.41 8.67
C ILE A 62 16.64 1.88 8.52
N ASP A 63 17.76 1.22 8.26
CA ASP A 63 17.82 -0.23 8.09
C ASP A 63 17.31 -0.98 9.33
N SER A 64 17.66 -0.50 10.52
CA SER A 64 17.17 -1.08 11.77
C SER A 64 15.66 -0.93 11.97
N LEU A 65 15.09 0.23 11.61
CA LEU A 65 13.66 0.49 11.70
C LEU A 65 12.85 -0.34 10.70
N LEU A 66 13.38 -0.55 9.49
CA LEU A 66 12.74 -1.40 8.47
C LEU A 66 12.62 -2.87 8.93
N CYS A 67 13.51 -3.33 9.80
CA CYS A 67 13.47 -4.69 10.36
C CYS A 67 12.55 -4.82 11.60
N ARG A 68 11.99 -3.73 12.10
CA ARG A 68 11.16 -3.74 13.31
C ARG A 68 9.74 -4.23 13.01
N LYS A 69 9.11 -4.86 14.00
CA LYS A 69 7.72 -5.30 13.93
C LYS A 69 6.76 -4.12 13.67
N GLU A 70 7.04 -2.96 14.23
CA GLU A 70 6.23 -1.74 14.08
C GLU A 70 6.16 -1.28 12.63
N PHE A 71 7.21 -1.53 11.80
CA PHE A 71 7.16 -1.29 10.36
C PHE A 71 6.01 -2.07 9.70
N THR A 72 5.95 -3.37 9.97
CA THR A 72 4.90 -4.23 9.42
C THR A 72 3.51 -3.79 9.87
N GLU A 73 3.33 -3.44 11.15
CA GLU A 73 2.04 -3.00 11.69
C GLU A 73 1.60 -1.67 11.06
N TYR A 74 2.49 -0.69 10.99
CA TYR A 74 2.21 0.63 10.44
C TYR A 74 1.85 0.56 8.94
N TRP A 75 2.65 -0.14 8.15
CA TRP A 75 2.40 -0.24 6.72
C TRP A 75 1.23 -1.16 6.37
N SER A 76 0.92 -2.15 7.22
CA SER A 76 -0.31 -2.93 7.08
C SER A 76 -1.54 -2.06 7.23
N MET A 77 -1.56 -1.14 8.19
CA MET A 77 -2.63 -0.17 8.35
C MET A 77 -2.80 0.69 7.09
N LYS A 78 -1.69 1.24 6.55
CA LYS A 78 -1.72 2.05 5.32
C LYS A 78 -2.25 1.27 4.12
N TRP A 79 -1.78 0.04 3.92
CA TRP A 79 -2.29 -0.82 2.85
C TRP A 79 -3.75 -1.21 3.04
N CYS A 80 -4.20 -1.42 4.28
CA CYS A 80 -5.60 -1.69 4.57
C CYS A 80 -6.51 -0.50 4.18
N GLU A 81 -6.06 0.73 4.39
CA GLU A 81 -6.78 1.93 3.91
C GLU A 81 -6.85 1.98 2.38
N LEU A 82 -5.72 1.78 1.70
CA LEU A 82 -5.64 1.77 0.22
C LEU A 82 -6.51 0.67 -0.40
N LEU A 83 -6.51 -0.52 0.20
CA LEU A 83 -7.25 -1.69 -0.26
C LEU A 83 -8.68 -1.75 0.29
N ARG A 84 -9.12 -0.73 1.02
CA ARG A 84 -10.47 -0.59 1.57
C ARG A 84 -10.90 -1.78 2.44
N VAL A 85 -10.00 -2.24 3.30
CA VAL A 85 -10.25 -3.34 4.24
C VAL A 85 -11.17 -2.87 5.35
N LYS A 86 -12.49 -2.95 5.12
CA LYS A 86 -13.49 -2.34 6.00
C LYS A 86 -14.77 -3.18 6.07
N ALA A 87 -15.25 -3.43 7.29
CA ALA A 87 -16.51 -4.15 7.52
C ALA A 87 -17.74 -3.24 7.49
N GLU A 88 -17.54 -1.92 7.59
CA GLU A 88 -18.62 -0.94 7.65
C GLU A 88 -19.09 -0.49 6.27
N PHE A 89 -20.31 0.06 6.22
CA PHE A 89 -20.84 0.72 5.02
C PHE A 89 -19.87 1.84 4.55
N PRO A 90 -19.68 2.06 3.24
CA PRO A 90 -20.35 1.38 2.12
C PRO A 90 -19.68 0.08 1.64
N ILE A 91 -18.47 -0.26 2.13
CA ILE A 91 -17.71 -1.44 1.68
C ILE A 91 -18.34 -2.73 2.19
N ASN A 92 -18.65 -2.78 3.47
CA ASN A 92 -19.43 -3.83 4.13
C ASN A 92 -18.91 -5.27 3.91
N LEU A 93 -17.59 -5.47 3.99
CA LEU A 93 -17.01 -6.81 3.98
C LEU A 93 -17.42 -7.58 5.24
N TRP A 94 -17.51 -8.92 5.12
CA TRP A 94 -17.73 -9.78 6.27
C TRP A 94 -16.61 -9.64 7.32
N PRO A 95 -16.89 -9.54 8.64
CA PRO A 95 -15.85 -9.29 9.65
C PRO A 95 -14.67 -10.28 9.61
N ASN A 96 -14.95 -11.59 9.46
CA ASN A 96 -13.88 -12.59 9.34
C ASN A 96 -13.07 -12.44 8.04
N ALA A 97 -13.72 -12.01 6.94
CA ALA A 97 -13.04 -11.71 5.69
C ALA A 97 -12.11 -10.49 5.84
N VAL A 98 -12.54 -9.47 6.58
CA VAL A 98 -11.69 -8.31 6.93
C VAL A 98 -10.46 -8.74 7.70
N GLN A 99 -10.64 -9.58 8.73
CA GLN A 99 -9.51 -10.11 9.52
C GLN A 99 -8.58 -10.99 8.68
N GLY A 100 -9.13 -11.86 7.84
CA GLY A 100 -8.35 -12.69 6.92
C GLY A 100 -7.56 -11.85 5.92
N TYR A 101 -8.19 -10.82 5.36
CA TYR A 101 -7.57 -9.92 4.39
C TYR A 101 -6.46 -9.08 5.04
N HIS A 102 -6.71 -8.50 6.21
CA HIS A 102 -5.69 -7.80 6.99
C HIS A 102 -4.50 -8.72 7.32
N ARG A 103 -4.76 -9.95 7.77
CA ARG A 103 -3.70 -10.92 8.07
C ARG A 103 -2.84 -11.23 6.86
N TRP A 104 -3.45 -11.44 5.69
CA TRP A 104 -2.73 -11.68 4.45
C TRP A 104 -1.84 -10.48 4.07
N ILE A 105 -2.37 -9.26 4.10
CA ILE A 105 -1.59 -8.03 3.85
C ILE A 105 -0.40 -7.94 4.80
N ARG A 106 -0.64 -8.14 6.09
CA ARG A 106 0.39 -8.10 7.11
C ARG A 106 1.48 -9.15 6.88
N THR A 107 1.12 -10.34 6.49
CA THR A 107 2.08 -11.40 6.16
C THR A 107 2.92 -11.02 4.94
N CYS A 108 2.32 -10.49 3.89
CA CYS A 108 3.05 -10.02 2.70
C CYS A 108 4.10 -8.97 3.05
N LEU A 109 3.78 -8.04 3.95
CA LEU A 109 4.72 -7.01 4.39
C LEU A 109 5.81 -7.57 5.31
N ALA A 110 5.46 -8.46 6.23
CA ALA A 110 6.42 -9.11 7.13
C ALA A 110 7.46 -9.94 6.36
N GLU A 111 7.02 -10.60 5.28
CA GLU A 111 7.86 -11.42 4.41
C GLU A 111 8.54 -10.62 3.29
N ASN A 112 8.35 -9.29 3.27
CA ASN A 112 8.86 -8.41 2.22
C ASN A 112 8.51 -8.93 0.82
N MET A 113 7.25 -9.33 0.61
CA MET A 113 6.78 -9.84 -0.69
C MET A 113 7.04 -8.82 -1.80
N PRO A 114 7.63 -9.22 -2.94
CA PRO A 114 7.82 -8.34 -4.09
C PRO A 114 6.49 -7.70 -4.53
N TYR A 115 6.54 -6.41 -4.86
CA TYR A 115 5.35 -5.61 -5.17
C TYR A 115 4.54 -6.17 -6.35
N ASP A 116 5.21 -6.61 -7.40
CA ASP A 116 4.57 -7.22 -8.57
C ASP A 116 3.84 -8.52 -8.20
N ARG A 117 4.40 -9.33 -7.31
CA ARG A 117 3.76 -10.52 -6.78
C ARG A 117 2.55 -10.18 -5.93
N PHE A 118 2.67 -9.19 -5.03
CA PHE A 118 1.56 -8.73 -4.20
C PHE A 118 0.36 -8.28 -5.05
N VAL A 119 0.61 -7.45 -6.07
CA VAL A 119 -0.43 -6.99 -6.99
C VAL A 119 -1.00 -8.15 -7.81
N ARG A 120 -0.16 -9.02 -8.32
CA ARG A 120 -0.57 -10.21 -9.09
C ARG A 120 -1.50 -11.11 -8.27
N GLU A 121 -1.16 -11.42 -7.03
CA GLU A 121 -1.99 -12.27 -6.16
C GLU A 121 -3.37 -11.64 -5.90
N LEU A 122 -3.46 -10.32 -5.80
CA LEU A 122 -4.74 -9.61 -5.66
C LEU A 122 -5.57 -9.66 -6.95
N LEU A 123 -4.95 -9.39 -8.10
CA LEU A 123 -5.67 -9.25 -9.37
C LEU A 123 -6.03 -10.57 -10.03
N THR A 124 -5.32 -11.65 -9.71
CA THR A 124 -5.61 -12.99 -10.26
C THR A 124 -6.32 -13.92 -9.28
N ALA A 125 -6.66 -13.42 -8.10
CA ALA A 125 -7.38 -14.22 -7.10
C ALA A 125 -8.78 -14.59 -7.59
N ASN A 126 -9.15 -15.83 -7.33
CA ASN A 126 -10.51 -16.33 -7.55
C ASN A 126 -10.93 -17.25 -6.40
N GLY A 127 -12.23 -17.38 -6.19
CA GLY A 127 -12.82 -18.24 -5.16
C GLY A 127 -13.69 -17.47 -4.17
N SER A 128 -14.06 -18.15 -3.08
CA SER A 128 -14.89 -17.60 -2.02
C SER A 128 -14.12 -16.58 -1.18
N ASN A 129 -14.75 -15.44 -0.91
CA ASN A 129 -14.19 -14.41 -0.03
C ASN A 129 -13.99 -14.88 1.42
N PHE A 130 -14.56 -16.02 1.81
CA PHE A 130 -14.35 -16.63 3.12
C PHE A 130 -13.03 -17.41 3.19
N ARG A 131 -12.58 -17.94 2.05
CA ARG A 131 -11.41 -18.82 1.96
C ARG A 131 -10.20 -18.18 1.29
N VAL A 132 -10.44 -17.26 0.34
CA VAL A 132 -9.40 -16.56 -0.43
C VAL A 132 -9.44 -15.08 -0.09
N PRO A 133 -8.63 -14.62 0.87
CA PRO A 133 -8.67 -13.23 1.34
C PRO A 133 -8.52 -12.19 0.24
N GLN A 134 -7.68 -12.46 -0.77
CA GLN A 134 -7.34 -11.55 -1.85
C GLN A 134 -8.54 -11.14 -2.71
N VAL A 135 -9.55 -11.99 -2.88
CA VAL A 135 -10.76 -11.65 -3.67
C VAL A 135 -11.57 -10.51 -3.06
N ASN A 136 -11.32 -10.19 -1.79
CA ASN A 136 -11.95 -9.04 -1.14
C ASN A 136 -11.55 -7.70 -1.77
N PHE A 137 -10.44 -7.64 -2.52
CA PHE A 137 -10.10 -6.48 -3.35
C PHE A 137 -11.23 -6.13 -4.32
N TYR A 138 -11.76 -7.11 -5.06
CA TYR A 138 -12.87 -6.90 -5.97
C TYR A 138 -14.20 -6.64 -5.26
N ARG A 139 -14.41 -7.28 -4.12
CA ARG A 139 -15.61 -7.07 -3.32
C ARG A 139 -15.67 -5.71 -2.62
N ALA A 140 -14.53 -5.09 -2.37
CA ALA A 140 -14.45 -3.74 -1.84
C ALA A 140 -14.87 -2.66 -2.86
N SER A 141 -14.97 -3.01 -4.14
CA SER A 141 -15.51 -2.11 -5.17
C SER A 141 -17.02 -1.99 -5.05
N GLN A 142 -17.54 -0.77 -5.10
CA GLN A 142 -18.98 -0.49 -5.11
C GLN A 142 -19.63 -0.82 -6.45
N SER A 143 -18.86 -0.76 -7.53
CA SER A 143 -19.30 -1.15 -8.87
C SER A 143 -18.45 -2.31 -9.35
N LYS A 144 -19.13 -3.21 -10.06
CA LYS A 144 -18.52 -4.40 -10.67
C LYS A 144 -18.26 -4.22 -12.17
N ASP A 145 -18.51 -3.00 -12.70
CA ASP A 145 -18.27 -2.74 -14.11
C ASP A 145 -16.75 -2.66 -14.41
N PRO A 146 -16.33 -3.16 -15.58
CA PRO A 146 -14.91 -3.27 -15.93
C PRO A 146 -14.16 -1.94 -15.95
N GLU A 147 -14.81 -0.84 -16.33
CA GLU A 147 -14.16 0.47 -16.39
C GLU A 147 -13.88 1.01 -14.99
N THR A 148 -14.83 0.87 -14.06
CA THR A 148 -14.64 1.24 -12.66
C THR A 148 -13.55 0.41 -12.01
N LEU A 149 -13.49 -0.90 -12.28
CA LEU A 149 -12.40 -1.76 -11.81
C LEU A 149 -11.04 -1.33 -12.36
N ALA A 150 -10.97 -0.99 -13.65
CA ALA A 150 -9.73 -0.47 -14.26
C ALA A 150 -9.27 0.83 -13.60
N LYS A 151 -10.18 1.78 -13.36
CA LYS A 151 -9.88 3.04 -12.64
C LYS A 151 -9.41 2.78 -11.22
N MET A 152 -10.06 1.88 -10.49
CA MET A 152 -9.66 1.49 -9.14
C MET A 152 -8.26 0.88 -9.13
N VAL A 153 -7.94 -0.03 -10.03
CA VAL A 153 -6.62 -0.65 -10.15
C VAL A 153 -5.55 0.38 -10.50
N ALA A 154 -5.82 1.26 -11.48
CA ALA A 154 -4.90 2.32 -11.86
C ALA A 154 -4.59 3.27 -10.69
N LEU A 155 -5.60 3.69 -9.96
CA LEU A 155 -5.42 4.57 -8.80
C LEU A 155 -4.67 3.86 -7.67
N THR A 156 -5.07 2.63 -7.33
CA THR A 156 -4.52 1.91 -6.17
C THR A 156 -3.07 1.48 -6.39
N PHE A 157 -2.74 0.95 -7.58
CA PHE A 157 -1.43 0.31 -7.81
C PHE A 157 -0.49 1.12 -8.70
N MET A 158 -1.00 2.04 -9.49
CA MET A 158 -0.17 2.87 -10.38
C MET A 158 -0.13 4.34 -9.93
N GLY A 159 -0.92 4.74 -8.94
CA GLY A 159 -1.05 6.14 -8.51
C GLY A 159 -1.60 7.05 -9.62
N ALA A 160 -2.29 6.48 -10.62
CA ALA A 160 -2.75 7.17 -11.80
C ALA A 160 -4.27 7.35 -11.81
N ARG A 161 -4.73 8.58 -12.04
CA ARG A 161 -6.15 8.89 -12.24
C ARG A 161 -6.54 8.59 -13.68
N ALA A 162 -7.09 7.39 -13.90
CA ALA A 162 -7.44 6.90 -15.23
C ALA A 162 -8.63 7.63 -15.88
N GLU A 163 -9.36 8.43 -15.12
CA GLU A 163 -10.39 9.34 -15.64
C GLU A 163 -9.83 10.33 -16.67
N ASN A 164 -8.55 10.67 -16.56
CA ASN A 164 -7.86 11.59 -17.45
C ASN A 164 -7.18 10.90 -18.64
N TRP A 165 -7.33 9.58 -18.77
CA TRP A 165 -6.74 8.84 -19.89
C TRP A 165 -7.57 8.95 -21.15
N PRO A 166 -6.94 8.83 -22.34
CA PRO A 166 -7.68 8.65 -23.59
C PRO A 166 -8.64 7.46 -23.50
N THR A 167 -9.84 7.61 -24.04
CA THR A 167 -10.92 6.62 -23.94
C THR A 167 -10.49 5.22 -24.41
N ASN A 168 -9.72 5.14 -25.51
CA ASN A 168 -9.21 3.87 -26.02
C ASN A 168 -8.23 3.18 -25.04
N ARG A 169 -7.42 3.94 -24.33
CA ARG A 169 -6.49 3.40 -23.33
C ARG A 169 -7.24 2.85 -22.10
N LEU A 170 -8.24 3.60 -21.62
CA LEU A 170 -9.08 3.15 -20.52
C LEU A 170 -9.89 1.90 -20.91
N ALA A 171 -10.51 1.89 -22.09
CA ALA A 171 -11.22 0.72 -22.61
C ALA A 171 -10.31 -0.51 -22.77
N GLY A 172 -9.07 -0.30 -23.25
CA GLY A 172 -8.07 -1.36 -23.34
C GLY A 172 -7.74 -1.96 -21.98
N MET A 173 -7.58 -1.13 -20.94
CA MET A 173 -7.36 -1.62 -19.58
C MET A 173 -8.61 -2.31 -19.00
N ALA A 174 -9.79 -1.76 -19.23
CA ALA A 174 -11.06 -2.33 -18.76
C ALA A 174 -11.32 -3.73 -19.34
N SER A 175 -10.83 -4.02 -20.55
CA SER A 175 -11.00 -5.35 -21.18
C SER A 175 -10.41 -6.50 -20.35
N PHE A 176 -9.37 -6.26 -19.55
CA PHE A 176 -8.80 -7.26 -18.64
C PHE A 176 -9.76 -7.66 -17.52
N PHE A 177 -10.69 -6.78 -17.15
CA PHE A 177 -11.66 -7.00 -16.08
C PHE A 177 -13.05 -7.42 -16.58
N ALA A 178 -13.25 -7.46 -17.90
CA ALA A 178 -14.55 -7.74 -18.51
C ALA A 178 -15.09 -9.15 -18.24
N LYS A 179 -14.22 -10.09 -17.87
CA LYS A 179 -14.60 -11.50 -17.60
C LYS A 179 -14.70 -11.82 -16.11
N ILE A 180 -14.52 -10.86 -15.24
CA ILE A 180 -14.66 -11.09 -13.80
C ILE A 180 -16.13 -11.31 -13.49
N GLY A 181 -16.45 -12.49 -12.97
CA GLY A 181 -17.78 -12.90 -12.56
C GLY A 181 -17.94 -12.94 -11.05
N TYR A 182 -19.18 -12.80 -10.61
CA TYR A 182 -19.56 -12.84 -9.20
C TYR A 182 -20.73 -13.77 -9.01
N LYS A 183 -20.62 -14.72 -8.09
CA LYS A 183 -21.69 -15.67 -7.75
C LYS A 183 -21.97 -15.64 -6.26
N GLN A 184 -23.19 -15.33 -5.91
CA GLN A 184 -23.71 -15.45 -4.54
C GLN A 184 -23.85 -16.93 -4.18
N THR A 185 -23.65 -17.26 -2.92
CA THR A 185 -23.91 -18.59 -2.36
C THR A 185 -25.11 -18.55 -1.44
N THR A 186 -25.47 -19.68 -0.84
CA THR A 186 -26.51 -19.76 0.18
C THR A 186 -26.05 -19.23 1.54
N GLU A 187 -24.73 -19.08 1.71
CA GLU A 187 -24.16 -18.56 2.94
C GLU A 187 -24.24 -17.03 2.99
N TRP A 188 -24.60 -16.50 4.13
CA TRP A 188 -24.76 -15.06 4.30
C TRP A 188 -23.44 -14.31 4.08
N LYS A 189 -23.49 -13.33 3.18
CA LYS A 189 -22.32 -12.53 2.76
C LYS A 189 -21.16 -13.30 2.09
N GLU A 190 -21.33 -14.57 1.80
CA GLU A 190 -20.38 -15.26 0.95
C GLU A 190 -20.62 -14.92 -0.52
N GLU A 191 -19.56 -14.62 -1.23
CA GLU A 191 -19.57 -14.39 -2.68
C GLU A 191 -18.32 -15.02 -3.30
N ILE A 192 -18.50 -15.70 -4.40
CA ILE A 192 -17.41 -16.27 -5.19
C ILE A 192 -17.07 -15.27 -6.30
N VAL A 193 -15.79 -14.92 -6.43
CA VAL A 193 -15.24 -14.14 -7.55
C VAL A 193 -14.50 -15.12 -8.46
N PHE A 194 -14.67 -15.03 -9.77
CA PHE A 194 -14.04 -15.90 -10.76
C PHE A 194 -13.78 -15.22 -12.10
#